data_9721f5c59ff6c5ecf346c43223d7b590
#
_entry.id   9721f5c59ff6c5ecf346c43223d7b590
#
_cell.length_a   1.000
_cell.length_b   1.000
_cell.length_c   1.000
_cell.angle_alpha   90.00
_cell.angle_beta   90.00
_cell.angle_gamma   90.00
#
_symmetry.space_group_name_H-M   'P 1'
#
loop_
_entity.id
_entity.type
_entity.pdbx_description
1 polymer ?
#
loop_
_entity_poly.entity_id
_entity_poly.type
_entity_poly.pdbx_seq_one_letter_code
_entity_poly.pdbx_strand_id
1 'polypeptide(L)'
;MEQLFEQMRTGPFEWVIIDTPPVLAVTDASILAREATGVAFVLGSAMTRRRLAERAIETLAIGGPRILGAVLNRVESSRETYSYSDYRRQDERVPAAV
;
A
#
# COMPACT_ATOMS: atom_id res chain seq x y z
N MET A 1 -18.03 -6.45 10.63
CA MET A 1 -16.97 -5.51 10.21
C MET A 1 -16.70 -4.45 11.28
N GLU A 2 -17.70 -3.74 11.74
CA GLU A 2 -17.56 -2.72 12.80
C GLU A 2 -16.97 -3.25 14.10
N GLN A 3 -17.40 -4.44 14.54
CA GLN A 3 -16.85 -5.10 15.73
C GLN A 3 -15.36 -5.42 15.58
N LEU A 4 -14.93 -5.84 14.41
CA LEU A 4 -13.53 -6.13 14.13
C LEU A 4 -12.68 -4.86 14.23
N PHE A 5 -13.12 -3.76 13.65
CA PHE A 5 -12.43 -2.49 13.74
C PHE A 5 -12.35 -1.97 15.17
N GLU A 6 -13.42 -2.12 15.93
CA GLU A 6 -13.43 -1.73 17.33
C GLU A 6 -12.44 -2.56 18.16
N GLN A 7 -12.38 -3.86 17.92
CA GLN A 7 -11.38 -4.74 18.57
C GLN A 7 -9.94 -4.36 18.20
N MET A 8 -9.71 -3.97 16.96
CA MET A 8 -8.39 -3.51 16.53
C MET A 8 -8.01 -2.18 17.17
N ARG A 9 -8.95 -1.25 17.31
CA ARG A 9 -8.71 0.05 17.94
C ARG A 9 -8.48 -0.02 19.44
N THR A 10 -9.21 -0.89 20.13
CA THR A 10 -9.16 -1.03 21.58
C THR A 10 -8.22 -2.11 22.05
N GLY A 11 -7.69 -2.93 21.14
CA GLY A 11 -6.73 -4.00 21.45
C GLY A 11 -5.33 -3.49 21.80
N PRO A 12 -4.46 -4.39 22.23
CA PRO A 12 -3.09 -4.05 22.65
C PRO A 12 -2.13 -3.82 21.48
N PHE A 13 -2.64 -3.48 20.33
CA PHE A 13 -1.85 -3.30 19.11
C PHE A 13 -1.40 -1.85 18.94
N GLU A 14 -0.11 -1.63 18.70
CA GLU A 14 0.41 -0.33 18.29
C GLU A 14 0.14 -0.08 16.80
N TRP A 15 0.23 -1.15 16.02
CA TRP A 15 0.00 -1.11 14.58
C TRP A 15 -0.93 -2.24 14.15
N VAL A 16 -1.83 -1.91 13.24
CA VAL A 16 -2.66 -2.89 12.52
C VAL A 16 -2.52 -2.63 11.05
N ILE A 17 -2.02 -3.61 10.32
CA ILE A 17 -1.87 -3.56 8.86
C ILE A 17 -2.92 -4.47 8.24
N ILE A 18 -3.72 -3.92 7.34
CA ILE A 18 -4.76 -4.65 6.64
C ILE A 18 -4.35 -4.78 5.18
N ASP A 19 -4.14 -6.02 4.75
CA ASP A 19 -3.93 -6.34 3.34
C ASP A 19 -5.28 -6.55 2.65
N THR A 20 -5.44 -5.96 1.47
CA THR A 20 -6.71 -5.97 0.74
C THR A 20 -6.54 -6.53 -0.66
N PRO A 21 -7.62 -7.06 -1.26
CA PRO A 21 -7.66 -7.30 -2.70
C PRO A 21 -7.44 -6.02 -3.50
N PRO A 22 -7.13 -6.13 -4.81
CA PRO A 22 -6.96 -4.96 -5.67
C PRO A 22 -8.18 -4.04 -5.67
N VAL A 23 -7.94 -2.74 -5.59
CA VAL A 23 -9.00 -1.70 -5.45
C VAL A 23 -10.06 -1.78 -6.53
N LEU A 24 -9.66 -2.04 -7.78
CA LEU A 24 -10.60 -2.10 -8.91
C LEU A 24 -11.31 -3.44 -9.05
N ALA A 25 -10.87 -4.47 -8.33
CA ALA A 25 -11.48 -5.80 -8.42
C ALA A 25 -12.74 -5.91 -7.53
N VAL A 26 -12.68 -5.35 -6.33
CA VAL A 26 -13.77 -5.44 -5.35
C VAL A 26 -13.86 -4.15 -4.53
N THR A 27 -15.04 -3.92 -3.96
CA THR A 27 -15.31 -2.71 -3.16
C THR A 27 -14.71 -2.74 -1.76
N ASP A 28 -14.26 -3.89 -1.31
CA ASP A 28 -13.78 -4.09 0.07
C ASP A 28 -12.63 -3.15 0.44
N ALA A 29 -11.69 -2.94 -0.46
CA ALA A 29 -10.58 -2.03 -0.24
C ALA A 29 -11.04 -0.59 0.05
N SER A 30 -12.06 -0.12 -0.66
CA SER A 30 -12.62 1.23 -0.47
C SER A 30 -13.36 1.36 0.86
N ILE A 31 -14.04 0.31 1.30
CA ILE A 31 -14.71 0.28 2.60
C ILE A 31 -13.69 0.29 3.73
N LEU A 32 -12.66 -0.55 3.63
CA LEU A 32 -11.59 -0.64 4.62
C LEU A 32 -10.77 0.65 4.71
N ALA A 33 -10.53 1.28 3.57
CA ALA A 33 -9.80 2.54 3.50
C ALA A 33 -10.42 3.68 4.31
N ARG A 34 -11.74 3.73 4.38
CA ARG A 34 -12.47 4.74 5.15
C ARG A 34 -12.27 4.58 6.66
N GLU A 35 -12.11 3.36 7.11
CA GLU A 35 -11.95 3.03 8.53
C GLU A 35 -10.49 3.09 8.98
N ALA A 36 -9.54 3.05 8.05
CA ALA A 36 -8.13 3.09 8.35
C ALA A 36 -7.65 4.50 8.69
N THR A 37 -6.62 4.59 9.51
CA THR A 37 -5.95 5.86 9.84
C THR A 37 -5.21 6.42 8.61
N GLY A 38 -4.76 5.55 7.72
CA GLY A 38 -4.11 5.92 6.48
C GLY A 38 -4.02 4.76 5.52
N VAL A 39 -3.79 5.06 4.26
CA VAL A 39 -3.70 4.08 3.18
C VAL A 39 -2.35 4.22 2.50
N ALA A 40 -1.59 3.13 2.44
CA ALA A 40 -0.44 3.00 1.56
C ALA A 40 -0.90 2.32 0.27
N PHE A 41 -0.74 3.01 -0.85
CA PHE A 41 -1.18 2.52 -2.15
C PHE A 41 -0.04 1.77 -2.84
N VAL A 42 -0.20 0.47 -3.05
CA VAL A 42 0.86 -0.37 -3.64
C VAL A 42 0.56 -0.64 -5.11
N LEU A 43 1.52 -0.34 -5.96
CA LEU A 43 1.48 -0.54 -7.40
C LEU A 43 2.49 -1.61 -7.82
N GLY A 44 2.05 -2.55 -8.66
CA GLY A 44 2.96 -3.48 -9.32
C GLY A 44 3.53 -2.86 -10.60
N SER A 45 4.83 -2.62 -10.65
CA SER A 45 5.48 -1.91 -11.75
C SER A 45 5.22 -2.50 -13.13
N ALA A 46 5.32 -3.81 -13.29
CA ALA A 46 5.10 -4.48 -14.56
C ALA A 46 3.65 -4.90 -14.80
N MET A 47 2.78 -4.80 -13.78
CA MET A 47 1.43 -5.36 -13.79
C MET A 47 0.34 -4.31 -13.90
N THR A 48 0.62 -3.09 -13.49
CA THR A 48 -0.39 -2.03 -13.41
C THR A 48 -0.09 -0.94 -14.42
N ARG A 49 -1.01 -0.75 -15.36
CA ARG A 49 -0.94 0.36 -16.29
C ARG A 49 -1.26 1.67 -15.56
N ARG A 50 -0.61 2.75 -15.96
CA ARG A 50 -0.81 4.08 -15.38
C ARG A 50 -2.28 4.49 -15.28
N ARG A 51 -3.06 4.28 -16.33
CA ARG A 51 -4.50 4.62 -16.35
C ARG A 51 -5.30 3.87 -15.30
N LEU A 52 -4.96 2.60 -15.05
CA LEU A 52 -5.61 1.81 -14.01
C LEU A 52 -5.21 2.28 -12.61
N ALA A 53 -3.96 2.67 -12.42
CA ALA A 53 -3.47 3.23 -11.17
C ALA A 53 -4.19 4.55 -10.83
N GLU A 54 -4.29 5.45 -11.80
CA GLU A 54 -5.02 6.72 -11.65
C GLU A 54 -6.49 6.47 -11.28
N ARG A 55 -7.16 5.56 -11.98
CA ARG A 55 -8.55 5.18 -11.71
C ARG A 55 -8.71 4.55 -10.31
N ALA A 56 -7.77 3.74 -9.88
CA ALA A 56 -7.80 3.14 -8.55
C ALA A 56 -7.67 4.20 -7.45
N ILE A 57 -6.77 5.16 -7.61
CA ILE A 57 -6.62 6.28 -6.69
C ILE A 57 -7.87 7.14 -6.64
N GLU A 58 -8.45 7.46 -7.77
CA GLU A 58 -9.71 8.20 -7.86
C GLU A 58 -10.85 7.46 -7.13
N THR A 59 -10.95 6.15 -7.33
CA THR A 59 -11.94 5.31 -6.66
C THR A 59 -11.76 5.31 -5.14
N LEU A 60 -10.53 5.21 -4.67
CA LEU A 60 -10.22 5.30 -3.24
C LEU A 60 -10.55 6.67 -2.66
N ALA A 61 -10.26 7.72 -3.39
CA ALA A 61 -10.44 9.10 -2.94
C ALA A 61 -11.91 9.48 -2.69
N ILE A 62 -12.86 8.80 -3.31
CA ILE A 62 -14.31 9.06 -3.16
C ILE A 62 -14.77 9.01 -1.70
N GLY A 63 -14.17 8.14 -0.88
CA GLY A 63 -14.52 8.01 0.53
C GLY A 63 -13.81 8.97 1.48
N GLY A 64 -12.88 9.78 0.95
CA GLY A 64 -12.09 10.71 1.75
C GLY A 64 -11.02 10.05 2.64
N PRO A 65 -10.47 8.85 2.31
CA PRO A 65 -9.42 8.27 3.12
C PRO A 65 -8.14 9.10 3.03
N ARG A 66 -7.32 9.04 4.05
CA ARG A 66 -6.00 9.65 4.04
C ARG A 66 -5.01 8.76 3.30
N ILE A 67 -4.63 9.16 2.10
CA ILE A 67 -3.60 8.46 1.33
C ILE A 67 -2.23 8.97 1.78
N LEU A 68 -1.43 8.09 2.36
CA LEU A 68 -0.10 8.40 2.91
C LEU A 68 0.95 8.50 1.80
N GLY A 69 0.78 7.73 0.75
CA GLY A 69 1.70 7.68 -0.36
C GLY A 69 1.52 6.42 -1.20
N ALA A 70 2.38 6.26 -2.18
CA ALA A 70 2.39 5.11 -3.07
C ALA A 70 3.72 4.37 -2.99
N VAL A 71 3.66 3.05 -3.08
CA VAL A 71 4.81 2.16 -3.15
C VAL A 71 4.82 1.47 -4.50
N LEU A 72 5.90 1.61 -5.24
CA LEU A 72 6.09 0.90 -6.48
C LEU A 72 6.82 -0.42 -6.21
N ASN A 73 6.09 -1.51 -6.33
CA ASN A 73 6.59 -2.86 -6.08
C ASN A 73 6.98 -3.56 -7.37
N ARG A 74 7.79 -4.60 -7.28
CA ARG A 74 8.24 -5.42 -8.42
C ARG A 74 8.95 -4.62 -9.52
N VAL A 75 9.76 -3.66 -9.13
CA VAL A 75 10.58 -2.90 -10.07
C VAL A 75 11.75 -3.78 -10.51
N GLU A 76 11.88 -3.98 -11.82
CA GLU A 76 13.05 -4.65 -12.38
C GLU A 76 14.25 -3.72 -12.39
N SER A 77 15.34 -4.16 -11.76
CA SER A 77 16.57 -3.38 -11.61
C SER A 77 17.60 -3.66 -12.71
N SER A 78 17.18 -4.15 -13.87
CA SER A 78 18.09 -4.59 -14.94
C SER A 78 19.01 -3.49 -15.51
N ARG A 79 18.68 -2.22 -15.31
CA ARG A 79 19.49 -1.07 -15.79
C ARG A 79 20.31 -0.39 -14.71
N GLU A 80 20.06 -0.67 -13.44
CA GLU A 80 20.67 0.01 -12.31
C GLU A 80 21.31 -0.96 -11.31
N THR A 81 21.75 -2.12 -11.77
CA THR A 81 22.38 -3.14 -10.92
C THR A 81 23.56 -2.57 -10.11
N TYR A 82 24.20 -1.53 -10.60
CA TYR A 82 25.33 -0.88 -9.95
C TYR A 82 24.93 0.03 -8.78
N SER A 83 23.93 0.89 -8.97
CA SER A 83 23.45 1.78 -7.91
C SER A 83 22.63 1.02 -6.87
N TYR A 84 21.96 -0.05 -7.27
CA TYR A 84 21.18 -0.89 -6.36
C TYR A 84 22.04 -1.73 -5.42
N SER A 85 23.19 -2.22 -5.88
CA SER A 85 24.11 -2.98 -5.02
C SER A 85 24.77 -2.09 -3.97
N ASP A 86 25.03 -0.81 -4.27
CA ASP A 86 25.51 0.15 -3.30
C ASP A 86 24.43 0.56 -2.30
N TYR A 87 23.21 0.70 -2.75
CA TYR A 87 22.04 0.95 -1.90
C TYR A 87 21.79 -0.22 -0.94
N ARG A 88 21.90 -1.44 -1.42
CA ARG A 88 21.69 -2.64 -0.63
C ARG A 88 22.69 -2.80 0.50
N ARG A 89 23.93 -2.34 0.33
CA ARG A 89 24.94 -2.34 1.38
C ARG A 89 24.66 -1.33 2.49
N GLN A 90 23.95 -0.24 2.19
CA GLN A 90 23.54 0.74 3.18
C GLN A 90 22.23 0.34 3.87
N ASP A 91 21.35 -0.37 3.18
CA ASP A 91 20.00 -0.74 3.66
C ASP A 91 19.94 -2.10 4.38
N GLU A 92 21.00 -2.89 4.41
CA GLU A 92 21.05 -4.10 5.26
C GLU A 92 20.84 -3.80 6.75
N ARG A 93 20.83 -2.53 7.14
CA ARG A 93 20.59 -2.06 8.51
C ARG A 93 19.15 -1.61 8.78
N VAL A 94 18.31 -1.52 7.76
CA VAL A 94 16.91 -1.10 7.88
C VAL A 94 16.03 -2.21 7.35
N PRO A 95 15.06 -2.74 8.17
CA PRO A 95 14.11 -3.71 7.65
C PRO A 95 13.39 -3.10 6.46
N ALA A 96 13.33 -3.84 5.34
CA ALA A 96 12.62 -3.40 4.15
C ALA A 96 11.16 -3.12 4.53
N ALA A 97 10.78 -1.85 4.50
CA ALA A 97 9.39 -1.45 4.57
C ALA A 97 8.73 -1.87 3.25
N VAL A 98 7.81 -2.76 3.34
CA VAL A 98 7.03 -3.23 2.19
C VAL A 98 5.92 -2.26 1.89
#